data_25a1caf32ce7c2f56653dc27a9172886
#
_entry.id   25a1caf32ce7c2f56653dc27a9172886
#
_cell.length_a   1.000
_cell.length_b   1.000
_cell.length_c   1.000
_cell.angle_alpha   90.00
_cell.angle_beta   90.00
_cell.angle_gamma   90.00
#
_symmetry.space_group_name_H-M   'P 1'
#
loop_
_entity.id
_entity.type
_entity.pdbx_description
1 polymer ?
#
loop_
_entity_poly.entity_id
_entity_poly.type
_entity_poly.pdbx_seq_one_letter_code
_entity_poly.pdbx_strand_id
1 'polypeptide(L)'
;YNRCHLIGYQLTGQNNNLKNLITGTRQLNDPGMLKYENRVADYIKASGKHYIRYRVTPIWRGNELLARGVQMEAQSIGDNSVHFNVFIFNVQPGVKVNYKDGTSRVVNTTTHKKATDIGVKENKVQRIKKTRTVHHVRGTVSTAKHRVVGNKKSKIYHVMNGANYHISKANAVYFPSEAAAKAAGYRKSLR
;
A
#
# COMPACT_ATOMS: atom_id res chain seq x y z
N TYR A 1 10.78 0.87 -16.81
CA TYR A 1 11.56 0.69 -15.55
C TYR A 1 11.99 2.02 -14.97
N ASN A 2 12.20 2.03 -13.66
CA ASN A 2 12.74 3.15 -12.89
C ASN A 2 14.11 2.77 -12.32
N ARG A 3 14.93 3.78 -12.04
CA ARG A 3 16.09 3.64 -11.15
C ARG A 3 15.56 3.74 -9.72
N CYS A 4 15.32 2.60 -9.09
CA CYS A 4 14.78 2.54 -7.75
C CYS A 4 15.92 2.66 -6.73
N HIS A 5 15.79 3.58 -5.77
CA HIS A 5 16.67 3.57 -4.62
C HIS A 5 16.35 2.35 -3.73
N LEU A 6 17.36 1.66 -3.24
CA LEU A 6 17.19 0.63 -2.21
C LEU A 6 16.82 1.29 -0.87
N ILE A 7 17.55 2.32 -0.50
CA ILE A 7 17.19 3.17 0.63
C ILE A 7 16.90 4.56 0.07
N GLY A 8 15.70 5.05 0.30
CA GLY A 8 15.17 6.27 -0.30
C GLY A 8 16.04 7.49 -0.08
N TYR A 9 16.02 8.42 -1.05
CA TYR A 9 16.75 9.68 -1.00
C TYR A 9 16.48 10.47 0.29
N GLN A 10 15.26 10.46 0.78
CA GLN A 10 14.86 11.14 2.02
C GLN A 10 15.58 10.65 3.28
N LEU A 11 16.22 9.47 3.23
CA LEU A 11 16.97 8.88 4.34
C LEU A 11 18.49 9.01 4.15
N THR A 12 18.97 9.04 2.90
CA THR A 12 20.39 8.98 2.59
C THR A 12 20.97 10.29 2.01
N GLY A 13 20.10 11.12 1.41
CA GLY A 13 20.54 12.27 0.61
C GLY A 13 21.29 11.90 -0.68
N GLN A 14 21.38 10.60 -1.02
CA GLN A 14 22.14 10.09 -2.16
C GLN A 14 21.25 9.88 -3.37
N ASN A 15 21.43 10.69 -4.40
CA ASN A 15 20.63 10.59 -5.60
C ASN A 15 21.18 9.59 -6.64
N ASN A 16 22.50 9.49 -6.78
CA ASN A 16 23.14 8.79 -7.90
C ASN A 16 24.19 7.75 -7.48
N ASN A 17 24.11 7.21 -6.29
CA ASN A 17 25.00 6.14 -5.84
C ASN A 17 24.55 4.80 -6.45
N LEU A 18 25.34 4.23 -7.36
CA LEU A 18 25.03 2.96 -8.03
C LEU A 18 24.90 1.78 -7.06
N LYS A 19 25.54 1.82 -5.89
CA LYS A 19 25.39 0.79 -4.85
C LYS A 19 24.03 0.86 -4.15
N ASN A 20 23.31 1.97 -4.30
CA ASN A 20 21.98 2.20 -3.73
C ASN A 20 20.86 2.18 -4.78
N LEU A 21 21.14 1.72 -5.99
CA LEU A 21 20.20 1.75 -7.11
C LEU A 21 20.01 0.35 -7.71
N ILE A 22 18.75 0.03 -8.01
CA ILE A 22 18.39 -1.13 -8.82
C ILE A 22 17.45 -0.75 -9.95
N THR A 23 17.38 -1.59 -10.98
CA THR A 23 16.35 -1.51 -12.01
C THR A 23 15.05 -2.11 -11.46
N GLY A 24 14.02 -1.29 -11.35
CA GLY A 24 12.73 -1.73 -10.83
C GLY A 24 11.55 -1.23 -11.66
N THR A 25 10.41 -1.83 -11.46
CA THR A 25 9.15 -1.35 -12.02
C THR A 25 8.65 -0.12 -11.24
N ARG A 26 7.74 0.63 -11.84
CA ARG A 26 7.07 1.71 -11.11
C ARG A 26 6.32 1.16 -9.90
N GLN A 27 5.62 0.04 -10.05
CA GLN A 27 4.86 -0.60 -8.98
C GLN A 27 5.74 -1.05 -7.81
N LEU A 28 6.96 -1.52 -8.06
CA LEU A 28 7.92 -1.82 -7.00
C LEU A 28 8.27 -0.54 -6.24
N ASN A 29 8.66 0.52 -6.96
CA ASN A 29 9.14 1.77 -6.38
C ASN A 29 8.00 2.51 -5.65
N ASP A 30 6.92 2.77 -6.37
CA ASP A 30 5.73 3.49 -5.90
C ASP A 30 4.45 2.78 -6.41
N PRO A 31 3.59 2.29 -5.52
CA PRO A 31 3.55 2.48 -4.07
C PRO A 31 4.32 1.42 -3.25
N GLY A 32 4.96 0.44 -3.88
CA GLY A 32 5.51 -0.74 -3.20
C GLY A 32 6.47 -0.39 -2.06
N MET A 33 7.64 0.15 -2.39
CA MET A 33 8.67 0.50 -1.40
C MET A 33 8.33 1.78 -0.64
N LEU A 34 7.81 2.78 -1.33
CA LEU A 34 7.59 4.13 -0.80
C LEU A 34 6.81 4.16 0.52
N LYS A 35 5.80 3.32 0.68
CA LYS A 35 5.01 3.29 1.92
C LYS A 35 5.81 2.84 3.14
N TYR A 36 6.79 1.96 2.96
CA TYR A 36 7.67 1.47 4.03
C TYR A 36 8.80 2.45 4.29
N GLU A 37 9.35 3.07 3.24
CA GLU A 37 10.32 4.15 3.35
C GLU A 37 9.75 5.34 4.12
N ASN A 38 8.52 5.75 3.81
CA ASN A 38 7.83 6.82 4.54
C ASN A 38 7.65 6.45 6.01
N ARG A 39 7.26 5.21 6.33
CA ARG A 39 7.13 4.77 7.72
C ARG A 39 8.44 4.88 8.51
N VAL A 40 9.57 4.55 7.88
CA VAL A 40 10.91 4.72 8.48
C VAL A 40 11.25 6.19 8.63
N ALA A 41 11.04 6.99 7.58
CA ALA A 41 11.34 8.42 7.57
C ALA A 41 10.51 9.19 8.60
N ASP A 42 9.22 8.92 8.69
CA ASP A 42 8.32 9.57 9.64
C ASP A 42 8.72 9.27 11.09
N TYR A 43 9.11 8.02 11.37
CA TYR A 43 9.62 7.64 12.70
C TYR A 43 10.90 8.40 13.06
N ILE A 44 11.88 8.47 12.17
CA ILE A 44 13.15 9.18 12.42
C ILE A 44 12.90 10.69 12.59
N LYS A 45 12.03 11.27 11.76
CA LYS A 45 11.72 12.72 11.81
C LYS A 45 10.93 13.12 13.06
N ALA A 46 10.18 12.20 13.66
CA ALA A 46 9.36 12.48 14.83
C ALA A 46 10.20 12.85 16.07
N SER A 47 11.46 12.43 16.16
CA SER A 47 12.37 12.79 17.24
C SER A 47 13.83 12.62 16.82
N GLY A 48 14.69 13.57 17.16
CA GLY A 48 16.14 13.44 16.96
C GLY A 48 16.82 12.34 17.78
N LYS A 49 16.06 11.66 18.66
CA LYS A 49 16.53 10.54 19.49
C LYS A 49 16.04 9.18 18.99
N HIS A 50 15.31 9.12 17.87
CA HIS A 50 14.84 7.89 17.30
C HIS A 50 15.93 7.24 16.43
N TYR A 51 16.19 5.98 16.70
CA TYR A 51 17.12 5.14 15.95
C TYR A 51 16.39 3.93 15.38
N ILE A 52 16.76 3.54 14.18
CA ILE A 52 16.16 2.40 13.50
C ILE A 52 17.22 1.56 12.80
N ARG A 53 17.15 0.26 12.95
CA ARG A 53 17.88 -0.67 12.08
C ARG A 53 17.04 -0.91 10.84
N TYR A 54 17.55 -0.49 9.67
CA TYR A 54 16.85 -0.63 8.40
C TYR A 54 17.74 -1.29 7.38
N ARG A 55 17.19 -2.29 6.67
CA ARG A 55 17.89 -3.03 5.64
C ARG A 55 16.98 -3.25 4.45
N VAL A 56 17.51 -3.06 3.25
CA VAL A 56 16.84 -3.37 1.99
C VAL A 56 17.77 -4.28 1.18
N THR A 57 17.28 -5.47 0.86
CA THR A 57 18.03 -6.50 0.18
C THR A 57 17.34 -6.86 -1.13
N PRO A 58 17.93 -6.56 -2.30
CA PRO A 58 17.39 -7.03 -3.57
C PRO A 58 17.62 -8.54 -3.72
N ILE A 59 16.63 -9.24 -4.28
CA ILE A 59 16.63 -10.68 -4.40
C ILE A 59 16.59 -11.10 -5.87
N TRP A 60 17.59 -11.86 -6.30
CA TRP A 60 17.67 -12.49 -7.62
C TRP A 60 17.47 -14.01 -7.51
N ARG A 61 17.14 -14.63 -8.61
CA ARG A 61 17.11 -16.08 -8.73
C ARG A 61 18.17 -16.52 -9.72
N GLY A 62 19.18 -17.27 -9.24
CA GLY A 62 20.30 -17.70 -10.07
C GLY A 62 21.00 -16.51 -10.76
N ASN A 63 21.20 -16.60 -12.07
CA ASN A 63 21.91 -15.59 -12.87
C ASN A 63 20.96 -14.58 -13.55
N GLU A 64 19.81 -14.31 -12.96
CA GLU A 64 18.90 -13.29 -13.49
C GLU A 64 19.49 -11.88 -13.38
N LEU A 65 19.32 -11.06 -14.43
CA LEU A 65 19.86 -9.71 -14.46
C LEU A 65 18.95 -8.70 -13.72
N LEU A 66 17.65 -9.02 -13.61
CA LEU A 66 16.69 -8.17 -12.93
C LEU A 66 16.27 -8.81 -11.60
N ALA A 67 16.31 -8.03 -10.52
CA ALA A 67 15.86 -8.51 -9.22
C ALA A 67 14.38 -8.90 -9.25
N ARG A 68 14.03 -10.01 -8.60
CA ARG A 68 12.64 -10.48 -8.42
C ARG A 68 11.82 -9.57 -7.54
N GLY A 69 12.48 -8.84 -6.68
CA GLY A 69 11.91 -7.91 -5.72
C GLY A 69 12.95 -7.49 -4.70
N VAL A 70 12.48 -6.86 -3.65
CA VAL A 70 13.30 -6.44 -2.52
C VAL A 70 12.69 -6.94 -1.22
N GLN A 71 13.53 -7.38 -0.30
CA GLN A 71 13.18 -7.58 1.09
C GLN A 71 13.50 -6.30 1.85
N MET A 72 12.53 -5.75 2.55
CA MET A 72 12.69 -4.57 3.40
C MET A 72 12.44 -4.97 4.85
N GLU A 73 13.40 -4.67 5.71
CA GLU A 73 13.37 -5.01 7.13
C GLU A 73 13.67 -3.77 7.95
N ALA A 74 12.87 -3.50 8.96
CA ALA A 74 13.09 -2.40 9.88
C ALA A 74 12.70 -2.79 11.30
N GLN A 75 13.51 -2.32 12.26
CA GLN A 75 13.26 -2.43 13.69
C GLN A 75 13.71 -1.15 14.37
N SER A 76 12.79 -0.45 15.02
CA SER A 76 13.12 0.68 15.91
C SER A 76 13.91 0.19 17.14
N ILE A 77 14.84 1.03 17.60
CA ILE A 77 15.72 0.72 18.74
C ILE A 77 15.18 1.44 19.96
N GLY A 78 14.94 0.66 21.01
CA GLY A 78 14.39 1.16 22.27
C GLY A 78 12.87 1.14 22.37
N ASP A 79 12.17 0.86 21.27
CA ASP A 79 10.71 0.68 21.24
C ASP A 79 10.29 -0.30 20.11
N ASN A 80 8.99 -0.50 19.92
CA ASN A 80 8.41 -1.31 18.86
C ASN A 80 7.52 -0.50 17.90
N SER A 81 7.75 0.80 17.78
CA SER A 81 6.93 1.69 16.95
C SER A 81 7.04 1.36 15.46
N VAL A 82 8.23 0.95 15.03
CA VAL A 82 8.46 0.45 13.67
C VAL A 82 9.05 -0.94 13.75
N HIS A 83 8.27 -1.91 13.24
CA HIS A 83 8.72 -3.28 13.06
C HIS A 83 8.07 -3.84 11.80
N PHE A 84 8.87 -4.27 10.83
CA PHE A 84 8.39 -5.02 9.68
C PHE A 84 9.51 -5.83 9.02
N ASN A 85 9.10 -6.90 8.37
CA ASN A 85 9.91 -7.69 7.43
C ASN A 85 8.99 -8.05 6.28
N VAL A 86 9.19 -7.44 5.12
CA VAL A 86 8.31 -7.56 3.97
C VAL A 86 9.10 -7.81 2.70
N PHE A 87 8.49 -8.56 1.78
CA PHE A 87 9.00 -8.74 0.43
C PHE A 87 8.10 -8.02 -0.56
N ILE A 88 8.68 -7.18 -1.41
CA ILE A 88 7.98 -6.41 -2.43
C ILE A 88 8.43 -6.90 -3.81
N PHE A 89 7.48 -7.41 -4.59
CA PHE A 89 7.77 -7.98 -5.90
C PHE A 89 8.07 -6.91 -6.94
N ASN A 90 9.05 -7.18 -7.80
CA ASN A 90 9.36 -6.35 -8.96
C ASN A 90 8.45 -6.71 -10.14
N VAL A 91 7.19 -6.31 -10.04
CA VAL A 91 6.14 -6.59 -11.01
C VAL A 91 5.47 -5.29 -11.46
N GLN A 92 4.80 -5.31 -12.61
CA GLN A 92 4.01 -4.20 -13.10
C GLN A 92 2.67 -4.74 -13.62
N PRO A 93 1.53 -4.23 -13.13
CA PRO A 93 0.23 -4.61 -13.68
C PRO A 93 0.17 -4.41 -15.19
N GLY A 94 -0.38 -5.40 -15.90
CA GLY A 94 -0.48 -5.36 -17.36
C GLY A 94 0.83 -5.56 -18.13
N VAL A 95 1.93 -5.90 -17.43
CA VAL A 95 3.25 -6.12 -18.05
C VAL A 95 3.83 -7.45 -17.61
N LYS A 96 4.25 -8.26 -18.56
CA LYS A 96 5.09 -9.45 -18.30
C LYS A 96 6.55 -9.04 -18.33
N VAL A 97 7.20 -9.20 -17.19
CA VAL A 97 8.63 -8.91 -17.00
C VAL A 97 9.43 -10.21 -17.21
N ASN A 98 10.52 -10.14 -17.95
CA ASN A 98 11.51 -11.19 -18.08
C ASN A 98 12.72 -10.87 -17.18
N TYR A 99 12.83 -11.56 -16.07
CA TYR A 99 13.91 -11.30 -15.10
C TYR A 99 15.29 -11.73 -15.58
N LYS A 100 15.34 -12.67 -16.55
CA LYS A 100 16.61 -13.18 -17.07
C LYS A 100 17.44 -12.10 -17.76
N ASP A 101 16.78 -11.24 -18.53
CA ASP A 101 17.43 -10.24 -19.38
C ASP A 101 16.89 -8.81 -19.22
N GLY A 102 15.86 -8.63 -18.38
CA GLY A 102 15.22 -7.33 -18.17
C GLY A 102 14.26 -6.88 -19.25
N THR A 103 14.02 -7.69 -20.29
CA THR A 103 13.01 -7.36 -21.30
C THR A 103 11.60 -7.41 -20.71
N SER A 104 10.68 -6.70 -21.33
CA SER A 104 9.29 -6.68 -20.90
C SER A 104 8.32 -6.51 -22.08
N ARG A 105 7.10 -7.00 -21.92
CA ARG A 105 6.04 -6.83 -22.91
C ARG A 105 4.72 -6.52 -22.23
N VAL A 106 3.91 -5.66 -22.83
CA VAL A 106 2.53 -5.42 -22.42
C VAL A 106 1.72 -6.70 -22.65
N VAL A 107 0.90 -7.08 -21.69
CA VAL A 107 -0.07 -8.16 -21.83
C VAL A 107 -1.45 -7.53 -21.92
N ASN A 108 -2.10 -7.65 -23.06
CA ASN A 108 -3.49 -7.26 -23.21
C ASN A 108 -4.34 -8.23 -22.36
N THR A 109 -4.70 -7.81 -21.19
CA THR A 109 -5.65 -8.53 -20.34
C THR A 109 -7.06 -8.20 -20.82
N THR A 110 -7.50 -8.84 -21.90
CA THR A 110 -8.93 -8.87 -22.30
C THR A 110 -9.76 -9.78 -21.40
N THR A 111 -9.17 -10.38 -20.39
CA THR A 111 -9.87 -11.16 -19.37
C THR A 111 -9.57 -10.58 -18.00
N HIS A 112 -10.56 -9.94 -17.42
CA HIS A 112 -10.59 -9.60 -15.99
C HIS A 112 -10.56 -10.86 -15.13
N LYS A 113 -9.42 -11.56 -15.06
CA LYS A 113 -9.17 -12.46 -13.94
C LYS A 113 -8.78 -11.59 -12.76
N LYS A 114 -9.61 -11.64 -11.72
CA LYS A 114 -9.38 -11.01 -10.41
C LYS A 114 -7.92 -11.21 -10.00
N ALA A 115 -7.30 -10.16 -9.47
CA ALA A 115 -5.95 -10.14 -8.89
C ALA A 115 -5.83 -10.99 -7.59
N THR A 116 -6.54 -12.10 -7.49
CA THR A 116 -6.55 -13.03 -6.35
C THR A 116 -5.66 -14.25 -6.54
N ASP A 117 -5.03 -14.41 -7.73
CA ASP A 117 -4.21 -15.59 -8.04
C ASP A 117 -2.74 -15.27 -8.33
N ILE A 118 -2.14 -14.36 -7.56
CA ILE A 118 -0.68 -14.36 -7.42
C ILE A 118 -0.41 -15.22 -6.19
N GLY A 119 -0.13 -16.53 -6.47
CA GLY A 119 0.00 -17.56 -5.48
C GLY A 119 0.96 -17.23 -4.34
N VAL A 120 0.44 -16.82 -3.24
CA VAL A 120 1.06 -17.01 -1.94
C VAL A 120 0.73 -18.45 -1.54
N LYS A 121 1.68 -19.36 -1.71
CA LYS A 121 1.58 -20.66 -1.03
C LYS A 121 1.76 -20.38 0.46
N GLU A 122 0.66 -20.15 1.15
CA GLU A 122 0.64 -20.19 2.61
C GLU A 122 0.99 -21.61 3.06
N ASN A 123 2.06 -21.75 3.82
CA ASN A 123 2.30 -22.94 4.59
C ASN A 123 1.11 -23.15 5.53
N LYS A 124 0.42 -24.26 5.34
CA LYS A 124 -0.69 -24.69 6.19
C LYS A 124 -0.21 -24.87 7.63
N VAL A 125 -0.33 -23.84 8.43
CA VAL A 125 -0.50 -23.99 9.87
C VAL A 125 -1.97 -24.33 10.10
N GLN A 126 -2.26 -25.49 10.62
CA GLN A 126 -3.63 -25.92 10.95
C GLN A 126 -4.27 -24.91 11.88
N ARG A 127 -5.18 -24.13 11.36
CA ARG A 127 -5.97 -23.16 12.11
C ARG A 127 -7.25 -23.85 12.58
N ILE A 128 -7.37 -23.99 13.88
CA ILE A 128 -8.61 -24.36 14.59
C ILE A 128 -9.74 -23.43 14.11
N LYS A 129 -10.81 -24.06 13.58
CA LYS A 129 -12.00 -23.37 13.08
C LYS A 129 -12.61 -22.48 14.17
N LYS A 130 -12.58 -21.17 13.96
CA LYS A 130 -13.59 -20.26 14.51
C LYS A 130 -14.20 -19.52 13.33
N THR A 131 -15.32 -20.07 12.86
CA THR A 131 -16.19 -19.48 11.84
C THR A 131 -16.69 -18.14 12.33
N ARG A 132 -16.21 -17.08 11.70
CA ARG A 132 -16.90 -15.79 11.68
C ARG A 132 -16.75 -15.23 10.27
N THR A 133 -17.73 -15.54 9.44
CA THR A 133 -17.90 -15.02 8.09
C THR A 133 -18.15 -13.52 8.19
N VAL A 134 -17.15 -12.71 7.94
CA VAL A 134 -17.34 -11.28 7.73
C VAL A 134 -17.54 -11.09 6.22
N HIS A 135 -18.79 -11.07 5.79
CA HIS A 135 -19.13 -10.63 4.45
C HIS A 135 -18.81 -9.14 4.31
N HIS A 136 -17.73 -8.81 3.64
CA HIS A 136 -17.51 -7.45 3.12
C HIS A 136 -18.46 -7.23 1.94
N VAL A 137 -19.67 -6.82 2.24
CA VAL A 137 -20.59 -6.34 1.21
C VAL A 137 -20.10 -4.97 0.74
N ARG A 138 -19.45 -4.92 -0.42
CA ARG A 138 -19.22 -3.67 -1.15
C ARG A 138 -20.57 -3.12 -1.57
N GLY A 139 -21.14 -2.23 -0.78
CA GLY A 139 -22.35 -1.51 -1.14
C GLY A 139 -21.99 -0.16 -1.72
N THR A 140 -22.40 0.09 -2.95
CA THR A 140 -22.40 1.45 -3.51
C THR A 140 -23.50 2.24 -2.80
N VAL A 141 -23.11 3.36 -2.19
CA VAL A 141 -24.08 4.24 -1.53
C VAL A 141 -24.68 5.14 -2.61
N SER A 142 -25.98 4.95 -2.89
CA SER A 142 -26.70 5.82 -3.82
C SER A 142 -26.89 7.19 -3.21
N THR A 143 -26.52 8.23 -3.96
CA THR A 143 -26.61 9.63 -3.56
C THR A 143 -28.01 10.24 -3.70
N ALA A 144 -28.95 9.50 -4.29
CA ALA A 144 -30.27 10.03 -4.61
C ALA A 144 -31.12 10.42 -3.38
N LYS A 145 -30.83 9.81 -2.22
CA LYS A 145 -31.57 10.10 -0.96
C LYS A 145 -30.78 10.79 0.12
N HIS A 146 -29.44 10.76 0.07
CA HIS A 146 -28.58 11.29 1.14
C HIS A 146 -27.38 12.03 0.55
N ARG A 147 -27.37 13.34 0.68
CA ARG A 147 -26.29 14.18 0.15
C ARG A 147 -25.03 14.21 1.00
N VAL A 148 -25.11 13.82 2.27
CA VAL A 148 -23.98 13.86 3.20
C VAL A 148 -23.80 12.49 3.83
N VAL A 149 -22.64 11.89 3.61
CA VAL A 149 -22.32 10.54 4.11
C VAL A 149 -21.01 10.59 4.89
N GLY A 150 -21.05 10.18 6.14
CA GLY A 150 -19.90 10.10 7.03
C GLY A 150 -19.40 8.66 7.19
N ASN A 151 -18.12 8.51 7.48
CA ASN A 151 -17.52 7.26 7.86
C ASN A 151 -17.34 7.18 9.38
N LYS A 152 -18.02 6.22 10.04
CA LYS A 152 -17.98 6.03 11.49
C LYS A 152 -16.55 5.93 12.04
N LYS A 153 -15.66 5.30 11.28
CA LYS A 153 -14.31 4.97 11.72
C LYS A 153 -13.37 6.18 11.64
N SER A 154 -13.41 6.92 10.53
CA SER A 154 -12.51 8.06 10.30
C SER A 154 -13.09 9.39 10.78
N LYS A 155 -14.39 9.43 11.11
CA LYS A 155 -15.13 10.67 11.42
C LYS A 155 -15.02 11.74 10.33
N ILE A 156 -14.90 11.32 9.07
CA ILE A 156 -14.88 12.19 7.91
C ILE A 156 -16.22 12.06 7.18
N TYR A 157 -16.83 13.17 6.80
CA TYR A 157 -18.00 13.19 5.93
C TYR A 157 -17.68 13.73 4.55
N HIS A 158 -18.47 13.31 3.58
CA HIS A 158 -18.40 13.71 2.17
C HIS A 158 -19.75 14.25 1.74
N VAL A 159 -19.71 15.32 0.94
CA VAL A 159 -20.90 15.85 0.24
C VAL A 159 -20.90 15.21 -1.14
N MET A 160 -21.98 14.55 -1.47
CA MET A 160 -22.08 13.75 -2.69
C MET A 160 -22.56 14.62 -3.85
N ASN A 161 -21.64 15.10 -4.66
CA ASN A 161 -21.90 15.90 -5.88
C ASN A 161 -21.74 15.04 -7.15
N GLY A 162 -22.33 13.84 -7.16
CA GLY A 162 -22.28 12.97 -8.33
C GLY A 162 -21.01 12.13 -8.51
N ALA A 163 -20.01 12.25 -7.65
CA ALA A 163 -18.84 11.37 -7.65
C ALA A 163 -19.15 10.06 -6.92
N ASN A 164 -18.77 8.93 -7.51
CA ASN A 164 -18.91 7.62 -6.88
C ASN A 164 -17.96 7.50 -5.69
N TYR A 165 -18.51 7.45 -4.50
CA TYR A 165 -17.77 7.31 -3.27
C TYR A 165 -18.05 5.94 -2.62
N HIS A 166 -16.99 5.16 -2.36
CA HIS A 166 -17.14 3.82 -1.79
C HIS A 166 -16.87 3.82 -0.28
N ILE A 167 -17.94 3.89 0.51
CA ILE A 167 -17.90 3.59 1.94
C ILE A 167 -18.60 2.24 2.16
N SER A 168 -18.01 1.34 2.96
CA SER A 168 -18.71 0.10 3.31
C SER A 168 -20.00 0.43 4.07
N LYS A 169 -21.10 -0.25 3.78
CA LYS A 169 -22.40 -0.03 4.46
C LYS A 169 -22.30 -0.09 5.98
N ALA A 170 -21.42 -0.91 6.52
CA ALA A 170 -21.19 -1.05 7.96
C ALA A 170 -20.61 0.23 8.60
N ASN A 171 -19.87 1.04 7.84
CA ASN A 171 -19.22 2.26 8.31
C ASN A 171 -19.92 3.54 7.84
N ALA A 172 -20.93 3.46 6.99
CA ALA A 172 -21.65 4.62 6.48
C ALA A 172 -22.64 5.16 7.51
N VAL A 173 -22.63 6.46 7.71
CA VAL A 173 -23.65 7.22 8.46
C VAL A 173 -24.18 8.32 7.57
N TYR A 174 -25.49 8.45 7.50
CA TYR A 174 -26.15 9.42 6.65
C TYR A 174 -26.60 10.60 7.49
N PHE A 175 -26.33 11.80 7.00
CA PHE A 175 -26.73 13.05 7.64
C PHE A 175 -27.65 13.84 6.71
N PRO A 176 -28.66 14.51 7.25
CA PRO A 176 -29.56 15.37 6.47
C PRO A 176 -28.86 16.63 5.93
N SER A 177 -27.79 17.07 6.59
CA SER A 177 -27.01 18.25 6.20
C SER A 177 -25.56 18.17 6.67
N GLU A 178 -24.69 19.03 6.11
CA GLU A 178 -23.32 19.20 6.61
C GLU A 178 -23.28 19.70 8.06
N ALA A 179 -24.22 20.56 8.44
CA ALA A 179 -24.35 21.04 9.80
C ALA A 179 -24.62 19.89 10.79
N ALA A 180 -25.50 18.96 10.42
CA ALA A 180 -25.78 17.78 11.23
C ALA A 180 -24.55 16.87 11.35
N ALA A 181 -23.77 16.71 10.29
CA ALA A 181 -22.53 15.93 10.33
C ALA A 181 -21.49 16.58 11.25
N LYS A 182 -21.32 17.90 11.18
CA LYS A 182 -20.41 18.65 12.07
C LYS A 182 -20.86 18.57 13.54
N ALA A 183 -22.16 18.73 13.81
CA ALA A 183 -22.71 18.58 15.16
C ALA A 183 -22.50 17.18 15.74
N ALA A 184 -22.48 16.15 14.88
CA ALA A 184 -22.15 14.77 15.25
C ALA A 184 -20.64 14.49 15.37
N GLY A 185 -19.78 15.51 15.32
CA GLY A 185 -18.33 15.39 15.46
C GLY A 185 -17.58 14.89 14.22
N TYR A 186 -18.18 15.04 13.03
CA TYR A 186 -17.53 14.69 11.77
C TYR A 186 -16.91 15.91 11.12
N ARG A 187 -15.74 15.77 10.52
CA ARG A 187 -15.07 16.80 9.73
C ARG A 187 -15.30 16.59 8.23
N LYS A 188 -15.32 17.65 7.46
CA LYS A 188 -15.45 17.59 5.99
C LYS A 188 -14.20 16.97 5.36
N SER A 189 -14.40 16.15 4.33
CA SER A 189 -13.30 15.71 3.47
C SER A 189 -12.70 16.89 2.72
N LEU A 190 -11.37 16.92 2.61
CA LEU A 190 -10.62 17.93 1.85
C LEU A 190 -10.51 17.61 0.34
N ARG A 191 -11.25 16.57 -0.13
CA ARG A 191 -11.29 16.16 -1.54
C ARG A 191 -12.65 16.46 -2.13
#